data_3934845de1995911d8e6883e8c98bb74
#
_entry.id   3934845de1995911d8e6883e8c98bb74
#
_cell.length_a   1.000
_cell.length_b   1.000
_cell.length_c   1.000
_cell.angle_alpha   90.00
_cell.angle_beta   90.00
_cell.angle_gamma   90.00
#
_symmetry.space_group_name_H-M   'P 1'
#
loop_
_entity.id
_entity.type
_entity.pdbx_description
1 polymer ?
#
loop_
_entity_poly.entity_id
_entity_poly.type
_entity_poly.pdbx_seq_one_letter_code
_entity_poly.pdbx_strand_id
1 'polypeptide(L)'
;MLLLIILILGTVTLAVLLQRGNHVENIVEIIVSNENSGSGVGFTIDPNAEDGRLSEVDNTVEQDVAISGRKSIAIPANQKEVTVDFYNPKENEGLYYMTFELRLCDQSKQGYEVLYTSELIEPGKHINRIILSHTLEKGTYDAVIHVQPYRMNEEKTHTNNADMKIKLIVN
;
A
#
# COMPACT_ATOMS: atom_id res chain seq x y z
N MET A 1 -0.43 62.91 9.38
CA MET A 1 -0.03 61.80 10.25
C MET A 1 -1.08 60.68 10.24
N LEU A 2 -2.37 60.94 10.32
CA LEU A 2 -3.42 59.93 10.33
C LEU A 2 -3.49 59.10 9.03
N LEU A 3 -3.33 59.71 7.86
CA LEU A 3 -3.36 59.09 6.54
C LEU A 3 -2.20 58.11 6.33
N LEU A 4 -1.02 58.39 6.88
CA LEU A 4 0.15 57.52 6.82
C LEU A 4 -0.04 56.25 7.67
N ILE A 5 -0.70 56.37 8.83
CA ILE A 5 -1.01 55.23 9.73
C ILE A 5 -2.03 54.27 9.07
N ILE A 6 -3.01 54.79 8.36
CA ILE A 6 -4.02 53.99 7.64
C ILE A 6 -3.34 53.21 6.50
N LEU A 7 -2.37 53.83 5.80
CA LEU A 7 -1.64 53.17 4.72
C LEU A 7 -0.75 52.00 5.24
N ILE A 8 -0.07 52.22 6.40
CA ILE A 8 0.75 51.18 7.02
C ILE A 8 -0.11 50.00 7.54
N LEU A 9 -1.23 50.34 8.19
CA LEU A 9 -2.18 49.29 8.64
C LEU A 9 -2.79 48.52 7.48
N GLY A 10 -3.08 49.17 6.35
CA GLY A 10 -3.59 48.51 5.14
C GLY A 10 -2.60 47.57 4.51
N THR A 11 -1.30 47.94 4.47
CA THR A 11 -0.25 47.06 3.90
C THR A 11 0.04 45.85 4.79
N VAL A 12 0.02 46.03 6.12
CA VAL A 12 0.23 44.90 7.05
C VAL A 12 -0.94 43.89 6.98
N THR A 13 -2.17 44.40 6.91
CA THR A 13 -3.35 43.50 6.77
C THR A 13 -3.35 42.77 5.42
N LEU A 14 -2.96 43.43 4.33
CA LEU A 14 -2.83 42.80 3.03
C LEU A 14 -1.72 41.73 3.01
N ALA A 15 -0.58 42.00 3.64
CA ALA A 15 0.53 41.03 3.75
C ALA A 15 0.13 39.82 4.58
N VAL A 16 -0.61 40.00 5.68
CA VAL A 16 -1.15 38.89 6.51
C VAL A 16 -2.20 38.08 5.76
N LEU A 17 -3.05 38.72 4.95
CA LEU A 17 -4.02 38.03 4.12
C LEU A 17 -3.37 37.24 2.99
N LEU A 18 -2.30 37.78 2.37
CA LEU A 18 -1.52 37.07 1.35
C LEU A 18 -0.74 35.88 1.95
N GLN A 19 -0.17 36.03 3.15
CA GLN A 19 0.45 34.91 3.87
C GLN A 19 -0.56 33.84 4.29
N ARG A 20 -1.79 34.25 4.69
CA ARG A 20 -2.85 33.29 4.95
C ARG A 20 -3.34 32.59 3.68
N GLY A 21 -3.43 33.31 2.55
CA GLY A 21 -3.77 32.71 1.26
C GLY A 21 -2.74 31.62 0.86
N ASN A 22 -1.45 31.94 0.92
CA ASN A 22 -0.39 30.98 0.62
C ASN A 22 -0.35 29.79 1.60
N HIS A 23 -0.73 30.01 2.87
CA HIS A 23 -0.80 28.94 3.86
C HIS A 23 -2.04 28.04 3.64
N VAL A 24 -3.16 28.64 3.19
CA VAL A 24 -4.37 27.88 2.84
C VAL A 24 -4.16 27.09 1.55
N GLU A 25 -3.49 27.66 0.54
CA GLU A 25 -3.12 26.91 -0.68
C GLU A 25 -2.20 25.74 -0.37
N ASN A 26 -1.18 25.93 0.48
CA ASN A 26 -0.32 24.84 0.92
C ASN A 26 -1.07 23.77 1.74
N ILE A 27 -2.05 24.16 2.57
CA ILE A 27 -2.88 23.23 3.31
C ILE A 27 -3.84 22.48 2.36
N VAL A 28 -4.40 23.16 1.36
CA VAL A 28 -5.26 22.53 0.35
C VAL A 28 -4.44 21.56 -0.53
N GLU A 29 -3.23 21.94 -0.91
CA GLU A 29 -2.32 21.07 -1.68
C GLU A 29 -1.86 19.86 -0.84
N ILE A 30 -1.58 20.05 0.45
CA ILE A 30 -1.27 18.93 1.38
C ILE A 30 -2.51 18.06 1.63
N ILE A 31 -3.71 18.65 1.73
CA ILE A 31 -4.96 17.89 1.91
C ILE A 31 -5.30 17.13 0.62
N VAL A 32 -5.15 17.74 -0.56
CA VAL A 32 -5.38 17.08 -1.84
C VAL A 32 -4.32 16.00 -2.10
N SER A 33 -3.05 16.21 -1.75
CA SER A 33 -2.03 15.17 -1.82
C SER A 33 -2.24 14.07 -0.77
N ASN A 34 -2.80 14.39 0.41
CA ASN A 34 -3.15 13.38 1.42
C ASN A 34 -4.49 12.69 1.15
N GLU A 35 -5.45 13.32 0.48
CA GLU A 35 -6.66 12.64 0.04
C GLU A 35 -6.38 11.67 -1.12
N ASN A 36 -5.40 11.95 -1.97
CA ASN A 36 -4.83 10.97 -2.91
C ASN A 36 -3.85 9.99 -2.24
N SER A 37 -3.36 10.29 -1.04
CA SER A 37 -2.55 9.39 -0.19
C SER A 37 -3.37 8.63 0.85
N GLY A 38 -4.67 8.71 0.79
CA GLY A 38 -5.60 8.05 1.72
C GLY A 38 -5.74 6.56 1.42
N SER A 39 -4.66 5.87 1.40
CA SER A 39 -4.38 4.45 1.64
C SER A 39 -3.07 3.99 1.02
N GLY A 40 -2.06 4.83 0.87
CA GLY A 40 -0.70 4.38 0.53
C GLY A 40 -0.54 3.64 -0.81
N VAL A 41 -1.62 3.44 -1.54
CA VAL A 41 -1.63 2.79 -2.85
C VAL A 41 -2.01 3.86 -3.86
N GLY A 42 -1.04 4.45 -4.53
CA GLY A 42 -1.31 5.18 -5.75
C GLY A 42 -2.02 4.20 -6.70
N PHE A 43 -3.05 4.64 -7.43
CA PHE A 43 -3.72 3.78 -8.42
C PHE A 43 -2.84 3.53 -9.65
N THR A 44 -1.59 3.17 -9.43
CA THR A 44 -0.62 2.79 -10.45
C THR A 44 -0.41 1.29 -10.45
N ILE A 45 -0.07 0.75 -11.62
CA ILE A 45 0.30 -0.66 -11.73
C ILE A 45 1.70 -0.84 -11.14
N ASP A 46 1.87 -1.89 -10.34
CA ASP A 46 3.16 -2.20 -9.73
C ASP A 46 4.21 -2.50 -10.81
N PRO A 47 5.31 -1.74 -10.87
CA PRO A 47 6.33 -1.90 -11.91
C PRO A 47 7.10 -3.23 -11.79
N ASN A 48 6.99 -3.94 -10.65
CA ASN A 48 7.64 -5.23 -10.44
C ASN A 48 6.69 -6.41 -10.72
N ALA A 49 5.45 -6.15 -11.17
CA ALA A 49 4.51 -7.20 -11.52
C ALA A 49 4.92 -7.86 -12.84
N GLU A 50 5.13 -9.17 -12.81
CA GLU A 50 5.57 -10.01 -13.93
C GLU A 50 4.49 -11.00 -14.35
N ASP A 51 4.57 -11.52 -15.58
CA ASP A 51 3.70 -12.58 -16.06
C ASP A 51 4.09 -13.95 -15.47
N GLY A 52 3.09 -14.80 -15.21
CA GLY A 52 3.28 -16.16 -14.75
C GLY A 52 3.41 -16.28 -13.23
N ARG A 53 3.92 -17.43 -12.77
CA ARG A 53 4.04 -17.80 -11.36
C ARG A 53 5.31 -18.59 -11.10
N LEU A 54 5.91 -18.40 -9.91
CA LEU A 54 7.08 -19.18 -9.46
C LEU A 54 6.72 -20.59 -8.97
N SER A 55 5.48 -20.81 -8.50
CA SER A 55 5.03 -22.09 -7.95
C SER A 55 3.55 -22.28 -8.12
N GLU A 56 3.11 -23.56 -8.20
CA GLU A 56 1.68 -23.88 -8.08
C GLU A 56 1.21 -23.58 -6.66
N VAL A 57 0.12 -22.85 -6.54
CA VAL A 57 -0.53 -22.50 -5.27
C VAL A 57 -1.99 -22.88 -5.37
N ASP A 58 -2.52 -23.41 -4.28
CA ASP A 58 -3.94 -23.74 -4.17
C ASP A 58 -4.78 -22.47 -4.24
N ASN A 59 -5.63 -22.35 -5.25
CA ASN A 59 -6.51 -21.20 -5.44
C ASN A 59 -7.80 -21.44 -4.68
N THR A 60 -8.08 -20.61 -3.70
CA THR A 60 -9.41 -20.56 -3.06
C THR A 60 -10.23 -19.48 -3.76
N VAL A 61 -11.35 -19.87 -4.33
CA VAL A 61 -12.32 -18.93 -4.91
C VAL A 61 -13.33 -18.60 -3.82
N GLU A 62 -13.35 -17.38 -3.33
CA GLU A 62 -14.36 -16.88 -2.44
C GLU A 62 -15.29 -15.92 -3.19
N GLN A 63 -16.47 -16.40 -3.50
CA GLN A 63 -17.67 -15.78 -4.09
C GLN A 63 -17.50 -14.95 -5.38
N ASP A 64 -16.58 -13.98 -5.49
CA ASP A 64 -16.40 -13.17 -6.70
C ASP A 64 -14.94 -12.75 -6.92
N VAL A 65 -14.06 -13.06 -5.98
CA VAL A 65 -12.62 -12.71 -6.02
C VAL A 65 -11.79 -13.97 -5.83
N ALA A 66 -10.99 -14.33 -6.83
CA ALA A 66 -10.03 -15.42 -6.68
C ALA A 66 -8.80 -14.94 -5.92
N ILE A 67 -8.40 -15.64 -4.86
CA ILE A 67 -7.23 -15.34 -4.05
C ILE A 67 -6.34 -16.58 -3.94
N SER A 68 -5.04 -16.40 -4.12
CA SER A 68 -4.05 -17.47 -4.03
C SER A 68 -3.57 -17.64 -2.59
N GLY A 69 -3.89 -18.77 -1.95
CA GLY A 69 -3.55 -19.04 -0.55
C GLY A 69 -2.14 -19.62 -0.35
N ARG A 70 -1.52 -19.33 0.81
CA ARG A 70 -0.23 -19.89 1.25
C ARG A 70 -0.24 -20.15 2.75
N LYS A 71 0.55 -21.15 3.19
CA LYS A 71 0.74 -21.46 4.62
C LYS A 71 2.03 -20.87 5.18
N SER A 72 3.03 -20.69 4.35
CA SER A 72 4.34 -20.15 4.77
C SER A 72 5.08 -19.49 3.61
N ILE A 73 5.99 -18.58 3.95
CA ILE A 73 7.00 -18.01 3.06
C ILE A 73 8.36 -18.19 3.73
N ALA A 74 9.38 -18.63 2.96
CA ALA A 74 10.76 -18.74 3.44
C ALA A 74 11.59 -17.62 2.79
N ILE A 75 12.35 -16.87 3.60
CA ILE A 75 13.23 -15.80 3.15
C ILE A 75 14.60 -15.89 3.82
N PRO A 76 15.67 -15.34 3.22
CA PRO A 76 16.99 -15.30 3.84
C PRO A 76 17.04 -14.30 5.00
N ALA A 77 17.81 -14.64 6.04
CA ALA A 77 18.06 -13.75 7.18
C ALA A 77 18.93 -12.54 6.77
N ASN A 78 18.72 -11.42 7.46
CA ASN A 78 19.51 -10.20 7.32
C ASN A 78 19.56 -9.60 5.90
N GLN A 79 18.58 -9.92 5.07
CA GLN A 79 18.43 -9.35 3.72
C GLN A 79 17.12 -8.57 3.63
N LYS A 80 17.15 -7.42 2.93
CA LYS A 80 15.94 -6.65 2.62
C LYS A 80 15.28 -7.14 1.34
N GLU A 81 16.08 -7.46 0.32
CA GLU A 81 15.58 -7.98 -0.94
C GLU A 81 15.31 -9.48 -0.80
N VAL A 82 14.06 -9.88 -0.96
CA VAL A 82 13.62 -11.26 -0.74
C VAL A 82 12.69 -11.72 -1.85
N THR A 83 12.68 -13.04 -2.07
CA THR A 83 11.78 -13.68 -3.05
C THR A 83 10.46 -14.04 -2.38
N VAL A 84 9.37 -13.66 -3.03
CA VAL A 84 7.99 -14.01 -2.69
C VAL A 84 7.25 -14.46 -3.94
N ASP A 85 5.96 -14.65 -3.86
CA ASP A 85 5.10 -14.83 -5.04
C ASP A 85 3.69 -14.32 -4.66
N PHE A 86 3.50 -13.02 -4.80
CA PHE A 86 2.20 -12.39 -4.62
C PHE A 86 1.49 -12.35 -5.97
N TYR A 87 0.52 -13.20 -6.13
CA TYR A 87 -0.14 -13.46 -7.41
C TYR A 87 -1.59 -12.97 -7.40
N ASN A 88 -1.96 -12.18 -8.41
CA ASN A 88 -3.35 -11.90 -8.72
C ASN A 88 -3.84 -12.96 -9.73
N PRO A 89 -4.74 -13.86 -9.34
CA PRO A 89 -5.23 -14.93 -10.21
C PRO A 89 -5.83 -14.40 -11.52
N LYS A 90 -5.60 -15.13 -12.61
CA LYS A 90 -6.11 -14.76 -13.94
C LYS A 90 -7.64 -14.73 -13.98
N GLU A 91 -8.30 -15.49 -13.12
CA GLU A 91 -9.75 -15.53 -12.93
C GLU A 91 -10.35 -14.16 -12.58
N ASN A 92 -9.52 -13.23 -12.11
CA ASN A 92 -9.92 -11.85 -11.83
C ASN A 92 -9.85 -10.92 -13.06
N GLU A 93 -9.54 -11.46 -14.25
CA GLU A 93 -9.43 -10.67 -15.48
C GLU A 93 -10.73 -9.91 -15.79
N GLY A 94 -10.61 -8.60 -16.01
CA GLY A 94 -11.74 -7.70 -16.23
C GLY A 94 -12.53 -7.33 -14.96
N LEU A 95 -12.18 -7.89 -13.80
CA LEU A 95 -12.90 -7.70 -12.54
C LEU A 95 -12.11 -6.94 -11.49
N TYR A 96 -10.88 -7.41 -11.16
CA TYR A 96 -10.15 -6.88 -10.00
C TYR A 96 -8.64 -6.75 -10.24
N TYR A 97 -8.09 -5.58 -9.91
CA TYR A 97 -6.69 -5.43 -9.47
C TYR A 97 -6.55 -5.93 -8.03
N MET A 98 -5.32 -6.26 -7.60
CA MET A 98 -5.01 -6.58 -6.21
C MET A 98 -3.81 -5.79 -5.70
N THR A 99 -3.82 -5.47 -4.41
CA THR A 99 -2.63 -5.09 -3.66
C THR A 99 -2.36 -6.11 -2.58
N PHE A 100 -1.07 -6.22 -2.20
CA PHE A 100 -0.61 -7.13 -1.16
C PHE A 100 0.21 -6.36 -0.13
N GLU A 101 -0.04 -6.65 1.14
CA GLU A 101 0.85 -6.23 2.22
C GLU A 101 1.36 -7.46 2.96
N LEU A 102 2.67 -7.49 3.21
CA LEU A 102 3.27 -8.45 4.14
C LEU A 102 3.39 -7.78 5.50
N ARG A 103 2.71 -8.34 6.50
CA ARG A 103 2.64 -7.79 7.85
C ARG A 103 3.15 -8.79 8.88
N LEU A 104 4.02 -8.38 9.81
CA LEU A 104 4.32 -9.18 11.02
C LEU A 104 3.23 -8.99 12.06
N CYS A 105 2.89 -10.08 12.77
CA CYS A 105 2.03 -10.00 13.95
C CYS A 105 2.85 -9.50 15.14
N ASP A 106 2.56 -8.31 15.64
CA ASP A 106 3.16 -7.79 16.88
C ASP A 106 2.31 -8.24 18.08
N GLN A 107 2.74 -9.32 18.72
CA GLN A 107 2.05 -9.86 19.90
C GLN A 107 2.06 -8.89 21.10
N SER A 108 3.02 -7.95 21.14
CA SER A 108 3.16 -6.99 22.24
C SER A 108 2.21 -5.81 22.12
N LYS A 109 1.80 -5.44 20.91
CA LYS A 109 1.00 -4.24 20.60
C LYS A 109 -0.42 -4.52 20.11
N GLN A 110 -0.83 -5.79 20.00
CA GLN A 110 -2.09 -6.22 19.38
C GLN A 110 -2.30 -5.60 17.98
N GLY A 111 -1.22 -5.49 17.20
CA GLY A 111 -1.19 -4.86 15.91
C GLY A 111 -0.33 -5.60 14.90
N TYR A 112 -0.11 -4.94 13.78
CA TYR A 112 0.74 -5.43 12.71
C TYR A 112 1.85 -4.43 12.42
N GLU A 113 3.02 -4.95 12.06
CA GLU A 113 4.11 -4.17 11.48
C GLU A 113 4.15 -4.46 9.98
N VAL A 114 4.01 -3.42 9.15
CA VAL A 114 4.04 -3.57 7.69
C VAL A 114 5.48 -3.67 7.22
N LEU A 115 5.83 -4.82 6.64
CA LEU A 115 7.14 -5.07 6.04
C LEU A 115 7.21 -4.65 4.57
N TYR A 116 6.09 -4.75 3.86
CA TYR A 116 5.99 -4.44 2.43
C TYR A 116 4.56 -4.11 2.04
N THR A 117 4.38 -3.19 1.11
CA THR A 117 3.11 -2.88 0.42
C THR A 117 3.38 -2.81 -1.07
N SER A 118 2.57 -3.49 -1.87
CA SER A 118 2.61 -3.40 -3.34
C SER A 118 1.74 -2.27 -3.87
N GLU A 119 2.00 -1.86 -5.10
CA GLU A 119 1.03 -1.17 -5.94
C GLU A 119 0.00 -2.16 -6.50
N LEU A 120 -0.83 -1.74 -7.47
CA LEU A 120 -1.84 -2.59 -8.11
C LEU A 120 -1.20 -3.65 -8.98
N ILE A 121 -1.60 -4.90 -8.78
CA ILE A 121 -1.19 -6.06 -9.60
C ILE A 121 -2.36 -6.44 -10.52
N GLU A 122 -2.10 -6.49 -11.81
CA GLU A 122 -3.07 -6.93 -12.81
C GLU A 122 -3.36 -8.43 -12.71
N PRO A 123 -4.55 -8.90 -13.13
CA PRO A 123 -4.86 -10.32 -13.20
C PRO A 123 -3.84 -11.11 -14.04
N GLY A 124 -3.46 -12.29 -13.57
CA GLY A 124 -2.48 -13.15 -14.20
C GLY A 124 -1.02 -12.75 -13.94
N LYS A 125 -0.77 -11.64 -13.24
CA LYS A 125 0.56 -11.17 -12.88
C LYS A 125 0.90 -11.45 -11.43
N HIS A 126 2.20 -11.48 -11.13
CA HIS A 126 2.73 -11.65 -9.79
C HIS A 126 3.94 -10.75 -9.51
N ILE A 127 4.21 -10.52 -8.22
CA ILE A 127 5.47 -9.97 -7.74
C ILE A 127 6.29 -11.12 -7.16
N ASN A 128 7.48 -11.35 -7.70
CA ASN A 128 8.38 -12.41 -7.25
C ASN A 128 9.49 -11.90 -6.34
N ARG A 129 9.75 -10.59 -6.31
CA ARG A 129 10.82 -9.95 -5.55
C ARG A 129 10.32 -8.68 -4.89
N ILE A 130 10.61 -8.54 -3.60
CA ILE A 130 10.21 -7.37 -2.81
C ILE A 130 11.38 -6.85 -1.97
N ILE A 131 11.29 -5.58 -1.57
CA ILE A 131 12.23 -4.96 -0.63
C ILE A 131 11.49 -4.70 0.67
N LEU A 132 11.90 -5.39 1.73
CA LEU A 132 11.32 -5.22 3.07
C LEU A 132 11.70 -3.85 3.67
N SER A 133 10.84 -3.30 4.52
CA SER A 133 11.11 -2.07 5.28
C SER A 133 12.40 -2.18 6.11
N HIS A 134 12.66 -3.35 6.69
CA HIS A 134 13.89 -3.67 7.41
C HIS A 134 14.25 -5.15 7.26
N THR A 135 15.46 -5.53 7.70
CA THR A 135 15.91 -6.93 7.73
C THR A 135 15.33 -7.66 8.93
N LEU A 136 15.18 -8.98 8.80
CA LEU A 136 14.77 -9.86 9.89
C LEU A 136 15.93 -10.80 10.27
N GLU A 137 16.05 -11.07 11.56
CA GLU A 137 16.95 -12.10 12.08
C GLU A 137 16.38 -13.49 11.82
N LYS A 138 17.26 -14.50 11.86
CA LYS A 138 16.86 -15.90 11.73
C LYS A 138 15.79 -16.28 12.75
N GLY A 139 14.70 -16.87 12.27
CA GLY A 139 13.59 -17.25 13.14
C GLY A 139 12.32 -17.63 12.37
N THR A 140 11.27 -17.91 13.12
CA THR A 140 9.92 -18.16 12.57
C THR A 140 8.97 -17.13 13.19
N TYR A 141 8.34 -16.36 12.34
CA TYR A 141 7.46 -15.27 12.73
C TYR A 141 6.02 -15.57 12.32
N ASP A 142 5.07 -15.18 13.16
CA ASP A 142 3.67 -15.08 12.75
C ASP A 142 3.51 -13.86 11.87
N ALA A 143 2.91 -14.05 10.70
CA ALA A 143 2.72 -12.99 9.72
C ALA A 143 1.35 -13.11 9.04
N VAL A 144 0.96 -12.04 8.37
CA VAL A 144 -0.27 -11.95 7.59
C VAL A 144 0.08 -11.41 6.21
N ILE A 145 -0.44 -12.06 5.17
CA ILE A 145 -0.56 -11.44 3.86
C ILE A 145 -1.94 -10.83 3.79
N HIS A 146 -2.00 -9.50 3.79
CA HIS A 146 -3.23 -8.76 3.58
C HIS A 146 -3.44 -8.53 2.10
N VAL A 147 -4.58 -8.94 1.56
CA VAL A 147 -4.95 -8.77 0.15
C VAL A 147 -6.13 -7.83 0.06
N GLN A 148 -5.98 -6.76 -0.72
CA GLN A 148 -7.05 -5.82 -0.97
C GLN A 148 -7.37 -5.79 -2.48
N PRO A 149 -8.54 -6.32 -2.88
CA PRO A 149 -9.01 -6.21 -4.26
C PRO A 149 -9.60 -4.82 -4.55
N TYR A 150 -9.36 -4.34 -5.78
CA TYR A 150 -9.93 -3.10 -6.32
C TYR A 150 -10.63 -3.40 -7.64
N ARG A 151 -11.86 -2.91 -7.83
CA ARG A 151 -12.58 -3.09 -9.08
C ARG A 151 -11.84 -2.44 -10.25
N MET A 152 -11.87 -3.09 -11.42
CA MET A 152 -11.29 -2.55 -12.67
C MET A 152 -12.24 -1.53 -13.31
N ASN A 153 -12.73 -0.58 -12.53
CA ASN A 153 -13.52 0.58 -12.97
C ASN A 153 -12.69 1.87 -12.85
N GLU A 154 -13.21 2.99 -13.34
CA GLU A 154 -12.52 4.29 -13.29
C GLU A 154 -12.20 4.72 -11.85
N GLU A 155 -13.11 4.44 -10.92
CA GLU A 155 -12.97 4.83 -9.51
C GLU A 155 -12.07 3.89 -8.71
N LYS A 156 -11.74 2.69 -9.25
CA LYS A 156 -10.97 1.63 -8.56
C LYS A 156 -11.43 1.42 -7.11
N THR A 157 -12.75 1.29 -6.93
CA THR A 157 -13.31 1.06 -5.60
C THR A 157 -12.83 -0.27 -5.03
N HIS A 158 -12.40 -0.26 -3.76
CA HIS A 158 -12.02 -1.49 -3.06
C HIS A 158 -13.25 -2.32 -2.68
N THR A 159 -13.05 -3.62 -2.57
CA THR A 159 -14.06 -4.57 -2.03
C THR A 159 -13.60 -5.10 -0.66
N ASN A 160 -14.22 -6.16 -0.18
CA ASN A 160 -13.77 -6.82 1.04
C ASN A 160 -12.34 -7.32 0.87
N ASN A 161 -11.51 -7.11 1.90
CA ASN A 161 -10.14 -7.61 1.95
C ASN A 161 -10.09 -9.03 2.53
N ALA A 162 -8.94 -9.69 2.39
CA ALA A 162 -8.65 -10.98 2.98
C ALA A 162 -7.31 -10.94 3.72
N ASP A 163 -7.29 -11.50 4.94
CA ASP A 163 -6.09 -11.66 5.75
C ASP A 163 -5.69 -13.15 5.79
N MET A 164 -4.59 -13.48 5.12
CA MET A 164 -4.03 -14.84 5.13
C MET A 164 -2.94 -14.95 6.20
N LYS A 165 -3.23 -15.68 7.28
CA LYS A 165 -2.24 -15.99 8.33
C LYS A 165 -1.21 -16.97 7.80
N ILE A 166 0.07 -16.64 7.92
CA ILE A 166 1.18 -17.47 7.46
C ILE A 166 2.28 -17.57 8.53
N LYS A 167 3.20 -18.53 8.32
CA LYS A 167 4.50 -18.53 8.99
C LYS A 167 5.55 -17.95 8.05
N LEU A 168 6.22 -16.88 8.48
CA LEU A 168 7.39 -16.33 7.80
C LEU A 168 8.64 -16.99 8.40
N ILE A 169 9.30 -17.82 7.61
CA ILE A 169 10.48 -18.61 7.99
C ILE A 169 11.70 -17.87 7.50
N VAL A 170 12.51 -17.36 8.41
CA VAL A 170 13.75 -16.62 8.12
C VAL A 170 14.95 -17.54 8.40
N ASN A 171 15.72 -17.91 7.36
CA ASN A 171 16.80 -18.91 7.40
C ASN A 171 18.22 -18.30 7.39
#